data_ab75cb6c77007b70b205828fb85f2688
#
_entry.id   ab75cb6c77007b70b205828fb85f2688
#
_cell.length_a   1.000
_cell.length_b   1.000
_cell.length_c   1.000
_cell.angle_alpha   90.00
_cell.angle_beta   90.00
_cell.angle_gamma   90.00
#
_symmetry.space_group_name_H-M   'P 1'
#
loop_
_entity.id
_entity.type
_entity.pdbx_description
1 polymer ?
#
loop_
_entity_poly.entity_id
_entity_poly.type
_entity_poly.pdbx_seq_one_letter_code
_entity_poly.pdbx_strand_id
1 'polypeptide(L)'
;MSDMRRREFIALLAGTAATWPRLLSAQPRLPRVGILWHAANEEEEAIYLGAVRRGLSDFGYVEGKNIILENRFPAEIPERFISLAADLAAIKVDILVAINRIAALAAQRATTTIPIIFVAVPDPVGAKLVASLAHPGGNITGLSNFATDLTAKRIELLKEIVPSMSHVALLVNPNDKDTSRVYTEEAQRAVKKLEITLYPVEVRSPSDLEPAFLKMRDRPVDGLAVSQDGLFDATRKNIADLALNHRLPTAVYSRETVDAGALASYGPSNYGIFRRSGYYIDKILKGAKPSKFPVEQPAKFEFIVNLKTAKALGLEVPPTLLARADEVIE
;
A
#
# COMPACT_ATOMS: atom_id res chain seq x y z
N MET A 1 -71.13 23.57 45.36
CA MET A 1 -70.47 22.27 44.95
C MET A 1 -69.88 22.34 43.58
N SER A 2 -68.92 23.25 43.33
CA SER A 2 -68.34 23.34 41.98
C SER A 2 -66.82 23.74 41.97
N ASP A 3 -66.18 23.90 43.13
CA ASP A 3 -64.77 24.35 43.16
C ASP A 3 -63.70 23.27 43.43
N MET A 4 -64.12 22.07 43.80
CA MET A 4 -63.18 20.96 44.08
C MET A 4 -62.71 20.21 42.82
N ARG A 5 -63.51 20.19 41.78
CA ARG A 5 -63.18 19.45 40.55
C ARG A 5 -62.13 20.15 39.64
N ARG A 6 -61.94 21.46 39.74
CA ARG A 6 -60.92 22.17 38.94
C ARG A 6 -59.51 22.02 39.48
N ARG A 7 -59.32 21.91 40.78
CA ARG A 7 -58.01 21.72 41.39
C ARG A 7 -57.41 20.32 41.20
N GLU A 8 -58.30 19.31 41.21
CA GLU A 8 -57.84 17.91 40.92
C GLU A 8 -57.48 17.66 39.48
N PHE A 9 -58.13 18.37 38.53
CA PHE A 9 -57.81 18.27 37.11
C PHE A 9 -56.48 18.95 36.73
N ILE A 10 -56.10 20.02 37.43
CA ILE A 10 -54.81 20.71 37.24
C ILE A 10 -53.68 19.90 37.87
N ALA A 11 -53.90 19.19 38.95
CA ALA A 11 -52.88 18.35 39.59
C ALA A 11 -52.56 17.07 38.76
N LEU A 12 -53.53 16.54 38.01
CA LEU A 12 -53.33 15.38 37.13
C LEU A 12 -52.58 15.74 35.82
N LEU A 13 -52.66 16.98 35.33
CA LEU A 13 -51.93 17.44 34.17
C LEU A 13 -50.49 17.86 34.46
N ALA A 14 -50.17 18.19 35.73
CA ALA A 14 -48.79 18.54 36.14
C ALA A 14 -47.91 17.30 36.40
N GLY A 15 -48.52 16.11 36.63
CA GLY A 15 -47.80 14.86 36.93
C GLY A 15 -47.30 14.08 35.73
N THR A 16 -47.81 14.33 34.51
CA THR A 16 -47.49 13.56 33.32
C THR A 16 -46.41 14.19 32.44
N ALA A 17 -45.95 15.41 32.75
CA ALA A 17 -44.92 16.12 31.98
C ALA A 17 -43.47 15.80 32.44
N ALA A 18 -43.28 14.99 33.50
CA ALA A 18 -41.99 14.78 34.13
C ALA A 18 -41.29 13.46 33.83
N THR A 19 -41.86 12.58 33.00
CA THR A 19 -41.27 11.25 32.70
C THR A 19 -41.24 10.91 31.21
N TRP A 20 -41.00 11.88 30.34
CA TRP A 20 -40.45 11.52 29.06
C TRP A 20 -39.00 11.22 29.30
N PRO A 21 -38.55 9.95 29.15
CA PRO A 21 -37.11 9.71 29.10
C PRO A 21 -36.61 10.54 27.92
N ARG A 22 -35.82 11.60 28.19
CA ARG A 22 -34.92 12.17 27.20
C ARG A 22 -34.01 11.02 26.79
N LEU A 23 -34.42 10.26 25.79
CA LEU A 23 -33.52 9.54 24.96
C LEU A 23 -32.63 10.65 24.34
N LEU A 24 -31.64 11.09 25.10
CA LEU A 24 -30.43 11.68 24.54
C LEU A 24 -29.92 10.57 23.60
N SER A 25 -30.39 10.58 22.35
CA SER A 25 -29.69 9.92 21.27
C SER A 25 -28.31 10.55 21.29
N ALA A 26 -27.37 9.89 22.00
CA ALA A 26 -25.96 10.14 21.78
C ALA A 26 -25.80 10.04 20.26
N GLN A 27 -25.52 11.15 19.60
CA GLN A 27 -25.22 11.10 18.17
C GLN A 27 -24.16 10.01 18.01
N PRO A 28 -24.43 8.98 17.18
CA PRO A 28 -23.48 7.89 17.04
C PRO A 28 -22.14 8.52 16.67
N ARG A 29 -21.14 8.31 17.50
CA ARG A 29 -19.77 8.74 17.25
C ARG A 29 -19.39 8.24 15.85
N LEU A 30 -18.93 9.14 14.99
CA LEU A 30 -18.43 8.73 13.67
C LEU A 30 -17.29 7.73 13.83
N PRO A 31 -17.29 6.63 13.09
CA PRO A 31 -16.19 5.69 13.08
C PRO A 31 -14.91 6.40 12.64
N ARG A 32 -13.82 6.10 13.32
CA ARG A 32 -12.52 6.74 13.16
C ARG A 32 -11.51 5.72 12.67
N VAL A 33 -10.99 5.89 11.46
CA VAL A 33 -10.01 5.00 10.84
C VAL A 33 -8.67 5.72 10.82
N GLY A 34 -7.70 5.21 11.56
CA GLY A 34 -6.32 5.66 11.50
C GLY A 34 -5.60 5.01 10.33
N ILE A 35 -4.90 5.79 9.50
CA ILE A 35 -4.10 5.27 8.40
C ILE A 35 -2.66 5.69 8.61
N LEU A 36 -1.80 4.71 8.81
CA LEU A 36 -0.36 4.89 8.90
C LEU A 36 0.23 4.63 7.50
N TRP A 37 0.55 5.70 6.82
CA TRP A 37 1.17 5.72 5.50
C TRP A 37 2.67 5.42 5.58
N HIS A 38 3.39 5.57 4.46
CA HIS A 38 4.85 5.47 4.41
C HIS A 38 5.50 6.79 3.96
N ALA A 39 4.88 7.50 3.03
CA ALA A 39 5.40 8.74 2.45
C ALA A 39 5.38 9.94 3.44
N ALA A 40 5.80 11.11 2.97
CA ALA A 40 5.96 12.29 3.81
C ALA A 40 4.66 13.08 4.01
N ASN A 41 3.72 12.98 3.08
CA ASN A 41 2.50 13.81 3.07
C ASN A 41 1.40 13.20 2.20
N GLU A 42 0.22 13.85 2.21
CA GLU A 42 -0.96 13.42 1.44
C GLU A 42 -0.77 13.58 -0.07
N GLU A 43 0.03 14.52 -0.54
CA GLU A 43 0.26 14.75 -1.97
C GLU A 43 1.02 13.57 -2.60
N GLU A 44 2.02 13.05 -1.92
CA GLU A 44 2.76 11.86 -2.36
C GLU A 44 1.89 10.61 -2.40
N GLU A 45 0.89 10.51 -1.50
CA GLU A 45 -0.06 9.40 -1.40
C GLU A 45 -1.38 9.63 -2.16
N ALA A 46 -1.53 10.73 -2.88
CA ALA A 46 -2.81 11.17 -3.44
C ALA A 46 -3.54 10.09 -4.26
N ILE A 47 -2.80 9.31 -5.06
CA ILE A 47 -3.36 8.22 -5.88
C ILE A 47 -3.95 7.13 -4.99
N TYR A 48 -3.21 6.68 -3.99
CA TYR A 48 -3.61 5.58 -3.11
C TYR A 48 -4.63 6.00 -2.07
N LEU A 49 -4.52 7.22 -1.53
CA LEU A 49 -5.55 7.79 -0.68
C LEU A 49 -6.88 7.97 -1.44
N GLY A 50 -6.81 8.39 -2.70
CA GLY A 50 -7.96 8.41 -3.61
C GLY A 50 -8.57 7.02 -3.80
N ALA A 51 -7.76 5.98 -3.93
CA ALA A 51 -8.22 4.59 -4.03
C ALA A 51 -8.93 4.11 -2.75
N VAL A 52 -8.36 4.41 -1.55
CA VAL A 52 -9.00 4.12 -0.26
C VAL A 52 -10.34 4.85 -0.13
N ARG A 53 -10.39 6.16 -0.42
CA ARG A 53 -11.62 6.97 -0.41
C ARG A 53 -12.67 6.38 -1.37
N ARG A 54 -12.26 5.95 -2.56
CA ARG A 54 -13.15 5.29 -3.51
C ARG A 54 -13.67 3.96 -2.98
N GLY A 55 -12.80 3.14 -2.39
CA GLY A 55 -13.20 1.88 -1.77
C GLY A 55 -14.18 2.05 -0.62
N LEU A 56 -14.00 3.08 0.21
CA LEU A 56 -14.94 3.45 1.26
C LEU A 56 -16.28 3.92 0.68
N SER A 57 -16.25 4.73 -0.38
CA SER A 57 -17.45 5.23 -1.08
C SER A 57 -18.30 4.10 -1.66
N ASP A 58 -17.69 2.99 -2.12
CA ASP A 58 -18.39 1.80 -2.62
C ASP A 58 -19.30 1.16 -1.55
N PHE A 59 -19.04 1.43 -0.25
CA PHE A 59 -19.83 0.97 0.90
C PHE A 59 -20.62 2.10 1.59
N GLY A 60 -20.72 3.28 0.96
CA GLY A 60 -21.50 4.41 1.46
C GLY A 60 -20.78 5.28 2.49
N TYR A 61 -19.48 5.07 2.74
CA TYR A 61 -18.70 5.94 3.62
C TYR A 61 -18.20 7.16 2.87
N VAL A 62 -18.35 8.34 3.49
CA VAL A 62 -17.87 9.62 2.97
C VAL A 62 -17.12 10.33 4.08
N GLU A 63 -15.82 10.57 3.85
CA GLU A 63 -14.94 11.26 4.79
C GLU A 63 -15.52 12.61 5.23
N GLY A 64 -15.50 12.91 6.52
CA GLY A 64 -16.06 14.11 7.12
C GLY A 64 -17.59 14.11 7.30
N LYS A 65 -18.32 13.13 6.72
CA LYS A 65 -19.79 13.01 6.89
C LYS A 65 -20.17 11.86 7.83
N ASN A 66 -19.68 10.66 7.56
CA ASN A 66 -20.04 9.46 8.32
C ASN A 66 -18.85 8.57 8.66
N ILE A 67 -17.62 9.02 8.35
CA ILE A 67 -16.35 8.39 8.73
C ILE A 67 -15.27 9.48 8.85
N ILE A 68 -14.31 9.30 9.76
CA ILE A 68 -13.15 10.15 9.96
C ILE A 68 -11.91 9.37 9.57
N LEU A 69 -11.04 9.94 8.74
CA LEU A 69 -9.72 9.40 8.42
C LEU A 69 -8.65 10.19 9.16
N GLU A 70 -7.86 9.51 9.98
CA GLU A 70 -6.74 10.05 10.75
C GLU A 70 -5.44 9.63 10.08
N ASN A 71 -4.97 10.40 9.11
CA ASN A 71 -3.76 10.09 8.36
C ASN A 71 -2.50 10.45 9.13
N ARG A 72 -1.47 9.59 9.07
CA ARG A 72 -0.14 9.82 9.63
C ARG A 72 0.92 9.47 8.61
N PHE A 73 1.92 10.35 8.45
CA PHE A 73 2.95 10.29 7.41
C PHE A 73 4.34 10.26 8.05
N PRO A 74 4.99 9.09 8.12
CA PRO A 74 6.30 8.93 8.74
C PRO A 74 7.47 9.42 7.87
N ALA A 75 7.26 9.71 6.56
CA ALA A 75 8.29 10.13 5.63
C ALA A 75 9.46 9.12 5.51
N GLU A 76 9.16 7.82 5.46
CA GLU A 76 10.11 6.70 5.42
C GLU A 76 11.12 6.66 6.59
N ILE A 77 10.88 7.43 7.67
CA ILE A 77 11.74 7.46 8.85
C ILE A 77 11.30 6.37 9.83
N PRO A 78 12.12 5.33 10.10
CA PRO A 78 11.73 4.15 10.90
C PRO A 78 11.17 4.47 12.27
N GLU A 79 11.77 5.43 13.00
CA GLU A 79 11.36 5.82 14.34
C GLU A 79 9.98 6.49 14.36
N ARG A 80 9.62 7.19 13.27
CA ARG A 80 8.32 7.85 13.14
C ARG A 80 7.19 6.86 12.92
N PHE A 81 7.43 5.71 12.29
CA PHE A 81 6.39 4.66 12.20
C PHE A 81 5.97 4.21 13.60
N ILE A 82 6.92 4.03 14.52
CA ILE A 82 6.64 3.59 15.89
C ILE A 82 5.84 4.64 16.66
N SER A 83 6.29 5.90 16.63
CA SER A 83 5.64 7.00 17.36
C SER A 83 4.24 7.31 16.81
N LEU A 84 4.06 7.32 15.49
CA LEU A 84 2.78 7.62 14.85
C LEU A 84 1.77 6.46 14.97
N ALA A 85 2.24 5.20 15.00
CA ALA A 85 1.37 4.06 15.35
C ALA A 85 0.85 4.15 16.78
N ALA A 86 1.73 4.52 17.74
CA ALA A 86 1.34 4.74 19.13
C ALA A 86 0.37 5.91 19.30
N ASP A 87 0.55 7.00 18.54
CA ASP A 87 -0.36 8.15 18.51
C ASP A 87 -1.76 7.73 18.03
N LEU A 88 -1.87 6.98 16.92
CA LEU A 88 -3.15 6.45 16.44
C LEU A 88 -3.82 5.53 17.47
N ALA A 89 -3.05 4.70 18.14
CA ALA A 89 -3.57 3.86 19.22
C ALA A 89 -4.07 4.68 20.43
N ALA A 90 -3.34 5.74 20.81
CA ALA A 90 -3.68 6.61 21.95
C ALA A 90 -4.99 7.40 21.72
N ILE A 91 -5.25 7.85 20.49
CA ILE A 91 -6.52 8.53 20.16
C ILE A 91 -7.69 7.55 19.97
N LYS A 92 -7.44 6.24 20.18
CA LYS A 92 -8.44 5.16 20.15
C LYS A 92 -9.24 5.14 18.85
N VAL A 93 -8.54 5.02 17.72
CA VAL A 93 -9.19 4.76 16.44
C VAL A 93 -9.95 3.43 16.48
N ASP A 94 -11.03 3.30 15.71
CA ASP A 94 -11.83 2.08 15.64
C ASP A 94 -11.14 0.99 14.81
N ILE A 95 -10.32 1.41 13.84
CA ILE A 95 -9.49 0.56 12.98
C ILE A 95 -8.16 1.29 12.72
N LEU A 96 -7.05 0.55 12.71
CA LEU A 96 -5.76 1.03 12.25
C LEU A 96 -5.42 0.35 10.92
N VAL A 97 -5.31 1.14 9.84
CA VAL A 97 -4.83 0.70 8.53
C VAL A 97 -3.34 0.99 8.44
N ALA A 98 -2.54 0.00 8.11
CA ALA A 98 -1.09 0.11 8.05
C ALA A 98 -0.58 -0.22 6.65
N ILE A 99 0.03 0.77 6.00
CA ILE A 99 0.51 0.65 4.63
C ILE A 99 1.97 0.20 4.65
N ASN A 100 2.27 -0.93 4.01
CA ASN A 100 3.52 -1.65 3.97
C ASN A 100 3.84 -2.48 5.24
N ARG A 101 4.96 -3.24 5.18
CA ARG A 101 5.40 -4.12 6.26
C ARG A 101 5.88 -3.36 7.51
N ILE A 102 6.59 -2.25 7.34
CA ILE A 102 7.15 -1.47 8.46
C ILE A 102 6.02 -0.86 9.28
N ALA A 103 5.04 -0.24 8.62
CA ALA A 103 3.84 0.29 9.26
C ALA A 103 3.03 -0.81 9.97
N ALA A 104 2.87 -1.98 9.34
CA ALA A 104 2.13 -3.10 9.93
C ALA A 104 2.80 -3.63 11.20
N LEU A 105 4.13 -3.76 11.22
CA LEU A 105 4.89 -4.15 12.41
C LEU A 105 4.82 -3.10 13.52
N ALA A 106 4.85 -1.81 13.17
CA ALA A 106 4.68 -0.72 14.12
C ALA A 106 3.28 -0.73 14.73
N ALA A 107 2.24 -0.90 13.92
CA ALA A 107 0.86 -1.03 14.38
C ALA A 107 0.64 -2.25 15.29
N GLN A 108 1.20 -3.40 14.95
CA GLN A 108 1.13 -4.64 15.76
C GLN A 108 1.76 -4.45 17.15
N ARG A 109 2.84 -3.67 17.24
CA ARG A 109 3.49 -3.32 18.52
C ARG A 109 2.69 -2.30 19.33
N ALA A 110 2.00 -1.38 18.66
CA ALA A 110 1.26 -0.30 19.32
C ALA A 110 -0.04 -0.76 19.98
N THR A 111 -0.68 -1.84 19.48
CA THR A 111 -1.95 -2.32 20.03
C THR A 111 -2.18 -3.80 19.79
N THR A 112 -2.81 -4.46 20.79
CA THR A 112 -3.30 -5.84 20.71
C THR A 112 -4.83 -5.91 20.65
N THR A 113 -5.51 -4.78 20.72
CA THR A 113 -6.99 -4.72 20.84
C THR A 113 -7.66 -3.99 19.68
N ILE A 114 -7.05 -2.93 19.16
CA ILE A 114 -7.58 -2.22 18.00
C ILE A 114 -7.40 -3.12 16.77
N PRO A 115 -8.45 -3.37 15.97
CA PRO A 115 -8.34 -4.07 14.70
C PRO A 115 -7.32 -3.42 13.78
N ILE A 116 -6.43 -4.22 13.19
CA ILE A 116 -5.42 -3.75 12.24
C ILE A 116 -5.70 -4.37 10.87
N ILE A 117 -5.68 -3.53 9.85
CA ILE A 117 -5.73 -3.94 8.46
C ILE A 117 -4.41 -3.52 7.81
N PHE A 118 -3.54 -4.47 7.47
CA PHE A 118 -2.39 -4.14 6.65
C PHE A 118 -2.76 -4.10 5.17
N VAL A 119 -2.07 -3.25 4.39
CA VAL A 119 -2.23 -3.12 2.95
C VAL A 119 -0.87 -3.16 2.29
N ALA A 120 -0.77 -3.92 1.20
CA ALA A 120 0.44 -4.06 0.38
C ALA A 120 1.65 -4.65 1.15
N VAL A 121 1.41 -5.67 1.97
CA VAL A 121 2.48 -6.43 2.64
C VAL A 121 2.84 -7.66 1.81
N PRO A 122 4.12 -7.84 1.41
CA PRO A 122 4.50 -8.94 0.50
C PRO A 122 4.41 -10.33 1.12
N ASP A 123 4.91 -10.51 2.33
CA ASP A 123 4.89 -11.79 3.06
C ASP A 123 4.43 -11.58 4.52
N PRO A 124 3.12 -11.54 4.78
CA PRO A 124 2.61 -11.29 6.12
C PRO A 124 2.83 -12.47 7.09
N VAL A 125 3.00 -13.69 6.58
CA VAL A 125 3.29 -14.88 7.40
C VAL A 125 4.77 -14.88 7.82
N GLY A 126 5.69 -14.72 6.89
CA GLY A 126 7.12 -14.58 7.17
C GLY A 126 7.45 -13.36 8.04
N ALA A 127 6.69 -12.28 7.90
CA ALA A 127 6.76 -11.11 8.78
C ALA A 127 6.18 -11.35 10.18
N LYS A 128 5.58 -12.52 10.46
CA LYS A 128 4.91 -12.87 11.73
C LYS A 128 3.76 -11.90 12.10
N LEU A 129 3.13 -11.30 11.12
CA LEU A 129 1.94 -10.47 11.32
C LEU A 129 0.71 -11.35 11.54
N VAL A 130 0.64 -12.47 10.82
CA VAL A 130 -0.47 -13.43 10.89
C VAL A 130 0.06 -14.87 11.00
N ALA A 131 -0.73 -15.76 11.60
CA ALA A 131 -0.38 -17.17 11.72
C ALA A 131 -0.44 -17.90 10.37
N SER A 132 -1.44 -17.59 9.56
CA SER A 132 -1.59 -18.03 8.16
C SER A 132 -2.49 -17.06 7.40
N LEU A 133 -2.50 -17.17 6.07
CA LEU A 133 -3.36 -16.32 5.22
C LEU A 133 -4.86 -16.62 5.46
N ALA A 134 -5.22 -17.88 5.61
CA ALA A 134 -6.61 -18.30 5.83
C ALA A 134 -7.09 -17.99 7.26
N HIS A 135 -6.20 -18.08 8.24
CA HIS A 135 -6.50 -17.90 9.67
C HIS A 135 -5.45 -16.97 10.31
N PRO A 136 -5.65 -15.64 10.24
CA PRO A 136 -4.71 -14.66 10.77
C PRO A 136 -4.40 -14.81 12.26
N GLY A 137 -5.41 -15.09 13.08
CA GLY A 137 -5.25 -15.51 14.48
C GLY A 137 -5.25 -14.43 15.54
N GLY A 138 -4.85 -13.18 15.21
CA GLY A 138 -4.78 -12.06 16.15
C GLY A 138 -5.80 -10.94 15.87
N ASN A 139 -5.45 -9.72 16.25
CA ASN A 139 -6.22 -8.51 15.91
C ASN A 139 -5.83 -7.91 14.55
N ILE A 140 -5.09 -8.63 13.71
CA ILE A 140 -4.54 -8.16 12.45
C ILE A 140 -4.95 -9.08 11.29
N THR A 141 -5.32 -8.48 10.16
CA THR A 141 -5.57 -9.11 8.85
C THR A 141 -5.23 -8.11 7.76
N GLY A 142 -5.46 -8.42 6.49
CA GLY A 142 -5.26 -7.42 5.43
C GLY A 142 -5.08 -7.96 4.03
N LEU A 143 -4.38 -7.17 3.23
CA LEU A 143 -4.19 -7.34 1.79
C LEU A 143 -2.70 -7.49 1.49
N SER A 144 -2.31 -8.67 1.03
CA SER A 144 -0.95 -8.93 0.54
C SER A 144 -0.82 -8.48 -0.91
N ASN A 145 0.38 -8.08 -1.33
CA ASN A 145 0.67 -7.76 -2.73
C ASN A 145 1.50 -8.82 -3.47
N PHE A 146 1.95 -9.87 -2.77
CA PHE A 146 2.68 -11.00 -3.36
C PHE A 146 3.89 -10.60 -4.22
N ALA A 147 4.54 -9.49 -3.89
CA ALA A 147 5.47 -8.83 -4.80
C ALA A 147 6.85 -9.51 -4.90
N THR A 148 7.25 -10.27 -3.89
CA THR A 148 8.57 -10.93 -3.85
C THR A 148 8.73 -11.94 -4.99
N ASP A 149 7.72 -12.76 -5.24
CA ASP A 149 7.77 -13.83 -6.24
C ASP A 149 7.80 -13.31 -7.69
N LEU A 150 7.58 -11.99 -7.89
CA LEU A 150 7.49 -11.37 -9.22
C LEU A 150 8.79 -10.71 -9.67
N THR A 151 9.80 -10.58 -8.81
CA THR A 151 11.08 -9.95 -9.14
C THR A 151 11.78 -10.71 -10.27
N ALA A 152 11.78 -12.03 -10.19
CA ALA A 152 12.32 -12.89 -11.24
C ALA A 152 11.64 -12.63 -12.59
N LYS A 153 10.31 -12.53 -12.60
CA LYS A 153 9.53 -12.30 -13.81
C LYS A 153 9.79 -10.94 -14.45
N ARG A 154 9.97 -9.89 -13.63
CA ARG A 154 10.36 -8.55 -14.12
C ARG A 154 11.71 -8.57 -14.82
N ILE A 155 12.70 -9.26 -14.25
CA ILE A 155 14.02 -9.41 -14.86
C ILE A 155 13.94 -10.24 -16.16
N GLU A 156 13.13 -11.32 -16.20
CA GLU A 156 12.89 -12.10 -17.42
C GLU A 156 12.29 -11.23 -18.54
N LEU A 157 11.23 -10.47 -18.23
CA LEU A 157 10.59 -9.56 -19.17
C LEU A 157 11.55 -8.48 -19.67
N LEU A 158 12.37 -7.92 -18.78
CA LEU A 158 13.39 -6.94 -19.14
C LEU A 158 14.44 -7.55 -20.10
N LYS A 159 14.86 -8.79 -19.86
CA LYS A 159 15.77 -9.54 -20.74
C LYS A 159 15.14 -9.85 -22.09
N GLU A 160 13.82 -10.11 -22.13
CA GLU A 160 13.08 -10.28 -23.40
C GLU A 160 13.03 -8.96 -24.20
N ILE A 161 12.89 -7.79 -23.54
CA ILE A 161 12.93 -6.46 -24.19
C ILE A 161 14.34 -6.10 -24.63
N VAL A 162 15.36 -6.46 -23.84
CA VAL A 162 16.78 -6.15 -24.07
C VAL A 162 17.58 -7.45 -24.17
N PRO A 163 17.55 -8.15 -25.32
CA PRO A 163 18.19 -9.47 -25.45
C PRO A 163 19.72 -9.44 -25.23
N SER A 164 20.38 -8.30 -25.49
CA SER A 164 21.80 -8.10 -25.24
C SER A 164 22.18 -7.89 -23.79
N MET A 165 21.19 -7.66 -22.88
CA MET A 165 21.43 -7.40 -21.45
C MET A 165 22.24 -8.53 -20.83
N SER A 166 23.38 -8.21 -20.24
CA SER A 166 24.26 -9.15 -19.52
C SER A 166 24.40 -8.77 -18.04
N HIS A 167 23.98 -7.55 -17.68
CA HIS A 167 24.08 -7.03 -16.31
C HIS A 167 22.81 -6.28 -15.94
N VAL A 168 22.23 -6.61 -14.82
CA VAL A 168 21.03 -5.93 -14.28
C VAL A 168 21.31 -5.39 -12.89
N ALA A 169 20.94 -4.13 -12.64
CA ALA A 169 20.88 -3.59 -11.31
C ALA A 169 19.52 -3.88 -10.68
N LEU A 170 19.49 -4.06 -9.34
CA LEU A 170 18.28 -4.14 -8.55
C LEU A 170 18.28 -3.08 -7.47
N LEU A 171 17.39 -2.09 -7.52
CA LEU A 171 17.21 -1.15 -6.42
C LEU A 171 16.52 -1.87 -5.24
N VAL A 172 17.10 -1.74 -4.05
CA VAL A 172 16.58 -2.29 -2.80
C VAL A 172 16.67 -1.27 -1.68
N ASN A 173 15.68 -1.28 -0.77
CA ASN A 173 15.69 -0.44 0.43
C ASN A 173 16.18 -1.23 1.64
N PRO A 174 17.41 -1.04 2.13
CA PRO A 174 17.96 -1.81 3.25
C PRO A 174 17.37 -1.42 4.63
N ASN A 175 16.48 -0.42 4.71
CA ASN A 175 15.73 -0.10 5.92
C ASN A 175 14.76 -1.26 6.28
N ASP A 176 14.23 -1.98 5.29
CA ASP A 176 13.56 -3.27 5.48
C ASP A 176 14.49 -4.41 5.00
N LYS A 177 15.41 -4.82 5.89
CA LYS A 177 16.43 -5.82 5.60
C LYS A 177 15.87 -7.17 5.16
N ASP A 178 14.77 -7.60 5.80
CA ASP A 178 14.19 -8.92 5.51
C ASP A 178 13.57 -8.94 4.12
N THR A 179 12.78 -7.93 3.77
CA THR A 179 12.18 -7.80 2.45
C THR A 179 13.23 -7.59 1.37
N SER A 180 14.24 -6.74 1.59
CA SER A 180 15.35 -6.50 0.66
C SER A 180 16.15 -7.76 0.39
N ARG A 181 16.40 -8.59 1.42
CA ARG A 181 17.06 -9.89 1.28
C ARG A 181 16.24 -10.82 0.39
N VAL A 182 14.94 -10.93 0.62
CA VAL A 182 14.06 -11.79 -0.20
C VAL A 182 14.06 -11.35 -1.66
N TYR A 183 13.93 -10.08 -1.96
CA TYR A 183 14.01 -9.56 -3.35
C TYR A 183 15.35 -9.86 -4.00
N THR A 184 16.45 -9.70 -3.25
CA THR A 184 17.80 -9.98 -3.77
C THR A 184 17.97 -11.48 -4.05
N GLU A 185 17.51 -12.37 -3.17
CA GLU A 185 17.54 -13.81 -3.38
C GLU A 185 16.71 -14.26 -4.58
N GLU A 186 15.50 -13.67 -4.77
CA GLU A 186 14.66 -13.89 -5.94
C GLU A 186 15.38 -13.48 -7.24
N ALA A 187 15.91 -12.24 -7.26
CA ALA A 187 16.67 -11.74 -8.40
C ALA A 187 17.88 -12.61 -8.70
N GLN A 188 18.60 -13.09 -7.64
CA GLN A 188 19.76 -13.96 -7.80
C GLN A 188 19.41 -15.30 -8.47
N ARG A 189 18.23 -15.87 -8.15
CA ARG A 189 17.73 -17.08 -8.82
C ARG A 189 17.43 -16.84 -10.31
N ALA A 190 16.81 -15.71 -10.63
CA ALA A 190 16.48 -15.34 -12.00
C ALA A 190 17.74 -15.12 -12.85
N VAL A 191 18.69 -14.32 -12.36
CA VAL A 191 19.91 -13.98 -13.14
C VAL A 191 20.78 -15.20 -13.39
N LYS A 192 20.81 -16.17 -12.44
CA LYS A 192 21.51 -17.42 -12.63
C LYS A 192 20.92 -18.23 -13.79
N LYS A 193 19.59 -18.29 -13.90
CA LYS A 193 18.87 -18.98 -14.99
C LYS A 193 19.06 -18.28 -16.36
N LEU A 194 19.20 -16.94 -16.33
CA LEU A 194 19.33 -16.12 -17.54
C LEU A 194 20.79 -15.89 -17.95
N GLU A 195 21.76 -16.40 -17.19
CA GLU A 195 23.20 -16.23 -17.39
C GLU A 195 23.61 -14.74 -17.46
N ILE A 196 23.05 -13.93 -16.57
CA ILE A 196 23.36 -12.49 -16.44
C ILE A 196 23.87 -12.18 -15.02
N THR A 197 24.50 -11.04 -14.84
CA THR A 197 25.07 -10.58 -13.56
C THR A 197 24.10 -9.65 -12.84
N LEU A 198 23.91 -9.84 -11.52
CA LEU A 198 23.11 -8.97 -10.66
C LEU A 198 23.97 -8.00 -9.88
N TYR A 199 23.59 -6.72 -9.85
CA TYR A 199 24.14 -5.69 -8.99
C TYR A 199 23.06 -5.12 -8.06
N PRO A 200 22.94 -5.59 -6.81
CA PRO A 200 22.08 -4.95 -5.82
C PRO A 200 22.59 -3.53 -5.53
N VAL A 201 21.70 -2.55 -5.54
CA VAL A 201 21.99 -1.14 -5.32
C VAL A 201 21.08 -0.65 -4.19
N GLU A 202 21.70 -0.31 -3.06
CA GLU A 202 20.99 0.14 -1.86
C GLU A 202 20.63 1.63 -1.96
N VAL A 203 19.37 1.94 -1.66
CA VAL A 203 18.82 3.30 -1.55
C VAL A 203 17.98 3.35 -0.27
N ARG A 204 18.39 4.18 0.70
CA ARG A 204 17.76 4.30 2.03
C ARG A 204 16.84 5.50 2.13
N SER A 205 17.05 6.50 1.26
CA SER A 205 16.35 7.77 1.26
C SER A 205 16.25 8.34 -0.16
N PRO A 206 15.35 9.28 -0.44
CA PRO A 206 15.28 9.95 -1.74
C PRO A 206 16.61 10.57 -2.20
N SER A 207 17.42 11.07 -1.27
CA SER A 207 18.73 11.67 -1.57
C SER A 207 19.79 10.68 -2.05
N ASP A 208 19.59 9.38 -1.84
CA ASP A 208 20.52 8.35 -2.29
C ASP A 208 20.32 7.96 -3.77
N LEU A 209 19.20 8.37 -4.40
CA LEU A 209 18.86 7.96 -5.76
C LEU A 209 19.90 8.43 -6.77
N GLU A 210 20.18 9.73 -6.83
CA GLU A 210 21.15 10.26 -7.80
C GLU A 210 22.56 9.66 -7.62
N PRO A 211 23.13 9.57 -6.40
CA PRO A 211 24.36 8.83 -6.15
C PRO A 211 24.32 7.36 -6.59
N ALA A 212 23.17 6.68 -6.42
CA ALA A 212 23.00 5.30 -6.85
C ALA A 212 23.08 5.16 -8.38
N PHE A 213 22.41 6.05 -9.13
CA PHE A 213 22.49 6.06 -10.59
C PHE A 213 23.88 6.42 -11.10
N LEU A 214 24.59 7.33 -10.46
CA LEU A 214 26.00 7.64 -10.79
C LEU A 214 26.89 6.40 -10.60
N LYS A 215 26.72 5.65 -9.49
CA LYS A 215 27.47 4.40 -9.27
C LYS A 215 27.15 3.32 -10.31
N MET A 216 25.92 3.25 -10.78
CA MET A 216 25.52 2.32 -11.85
C MET A 216 26.17 2.68 -13.19
N ARG A 217 26.35 3.97 -13.50
CA ARG A 217 27.04 4.43 -14.71
C ARG A 217 28.49 3.95 -14.78
N ASP A 218 29.16 3.83 -13.63
CA ASP A 218 30.57 3.41 -13.56
C ASP A 218 30.71 1.87 -13.61
N ARG A 219 29.62 1.15 -13.88
CA ARG A 219 29.54 -0.31 -14.03
C ARG A 219 28.86 -0.67 -15.34
N PRO A 220 29.11 -1.87 -15.88
CA PRO A 220 28.41 -2.36 -17.08
C PRO A 220 26.96 -2.79 -16.73
N VAL A 221 26.08 -1.83 -16.43
CA VAL A 221 24.66 -2.09 -16.14
C VAL A 221 23.86 -1.82 -17.40
N ASP A 222 23.12 -2.84 -17.90
CA ASP A 222 22.34 -2.78 -19.14
C ASP A 222 20.84 -2.62 -18.87
N GLY A 223 20.40 -2.83 -17.63
CA GLY A 223 19.00 -2.72 -17.24
C GLY A 223 18.82 -2.55 -15.74
N LEU A 224 17.66 -2.05 -15.34
CA LEU A 224 17.31 -1.76 -13.96
C LEU A 224 16.01 -2.48 -13.58
N ALA A 225 16.03 -3.26 -12.52
CA ALA A 225 14.83 -3.75 -11.83
C ALA A 225 14.66 -2.95 -10.53
N VAL A 226 13.42 -2.65 -10.17
CA VAL A 226 13.10 -1.93 -8.93
C VAL A 226 12.28 -2.87 -8.04
N SER A 227 12.77 -3.10 -6.82
CA SER A 227 11.99 -3.86 -5.83
C SER A 227 10.78 -3.05 -5.35
N GLN A 228 9.75 -3.73 -4.88
CA GLN A 228 8.60 -3.03 -4.33
C GLN A 228 8.90 -2.51 -2.93
N ASP A 229 8.79 -1.19 -2.78
CA ASP A 229 9.03 -0.51 -1.50
C ASP A 229 8.36 0.87 -1.52
N GLY A 230 7.89 1.36 -0.36
CA GLY A 230 7.25 2.65 -0.24
C GLY A 230 8.13 3.81 -0.69
N LEU A 231 9.43 3.77 -0.39
CA LEU A 231 10.40 4.77 -0.85
C LEU A 231 10.39 4.89 -2.38
N PHE A 232 10.34 3.76 -3.10
CA PHE A 232 10.34 3.76 -4.56
C PHE A 232 8.99 4.16 -5.14
N ASP A 233 7.88 3.92 -4.43
CA ASP A 233 6.56 4.46 -4.78
C ASP A 233 6.53 5.99 -4.65
N ALA A 234 7.03 6.53 -3.55
CA ALA A 234 7.09 7.98 -3.32
C ALA A 234 8.02 8.69 -4.32
N THR A 235 9.10 8.02 -4.74
CA THR A 235 10.12 8.58 -5.64
C THR A 235 10.02 8.09 -7.08
N ARG A 236 8.90 7.47 -7.49
CA ARG A 236 8.70 6.84 -8.80
C ARG A 236 9.04 7.74 -10.00
N LYS A 237 8.68 9.03 -9.92
CA LYS A 237 8.99 10.00 -10.98
C LYS A 237 10.49 10.23 -11.09
N ASN A 238 11.18 10.40 -9.97
CA ASN A 238 12.63 10.60 -9.95
C ASN A 238 13.36 9.37 -10.49
N ILE A 239 12.91 8.16 -10.13
CA ILE A 239 13.48 6.91 -10.63
C ILE A 239 13.29 6.81 -12.15
N ALA A 240 12.10 7.11 -12.67
CA ALA A 240 11.82 7.06 -14.11
C ALA A 240 12.67 8.08 -14.89
N ASP A 241 12.76 9.32 -14.40
CA ASP A 241 13.58 10.38 -15.02
C ASP A 241 15.07 10.03 -15.00
N LEU A 242 15.61 9.58 -13.88
CA LEU A 242 17.00 9.16 -13.77
C LEU A 242 17.29 7.96 -14.67
N ALA A 243 16.41 6.96 -14.71
CA ALA A 243 16.57 5.80 -15.59
C ALA A 243 16.62 6.22 -17.06
N LEU A 244 15.72 7.10 -17.50
CA LEU A 244 15.72 7.63 -18.87
C LEU A 244 16.98 8.44 -19.18
N ASN A 245 17.39 9.33 -18.28
CA ASN A 245 18.61 10.17 -18.44
C ASN A 245 19.87 9.32 -18.52
N HIS A 246 19.95 8.21 -17.80
CA HIS A 246 21.06 7.26 -17.83
C HIS A 246 20.91 6.17 -18.90
N ARG A 247 19.84 6.24 -19.73
CA ARG A 247 19.51 5.25 -20.77
C ARG A 247 19.39 3.82 -20.25
N LEU A 248 18.86 3.64 -19.03
CA LEU A 248 18.67 2.35 -18.40
C LEU A 248 17.23 1.86 -18.62
N PRO A 249 17.00 0.84 -19.44
CA PRO A 249 15.72 0.14 -19.52
C PRO A 249 15.30 -0.34 -18.13
N THR A 250 14.07 -0.01 -17.70
CA THR A 250 13.67 -0.21 -16.32
C THR A 250 12.38 -1.02 -16.21
N ALA A 251 12.44 -2.13 -15.47
CA ALA A 251 11.28 -2.94 -15.08
C ALA A 251 10.89 -2.66 -13.63
N VAL A 252 9.62 -2.32 -13.42
CA VAL A 252 9.06 -1.93 -12.13
C VAL A 252 7.88 -2.82 -11.75
N TYR A 253 7.35 -2.64 -10.55
CA TYR A 253 6.25 -3.46 -10.03
C TYR A 253 4.87 -2.80 -10.18
N SER A 254 4.80 -1.51 -10.44
CA SER A 254 3.56 -0.75 -10.44
C SER A 254 3.31 -0.02 -11.76
N ARG A 255 2.04 0.04 -12.17
CA ARG A 255 1.56 0.85 -13.27
C ARG A 255 1.95 2.32 -13.11
N GLU A 256 1.79 2.84 -11.90
CA GLU A 256 2.00 4.26 -11.57
C GLU A 256 3.44 4.71 -11.89
N THR A 257 4.40 3.79 -11.80
CA THR A 257 5.79 4.08 -12.17
C THR A 257 5.99 4.04 -13.69
N VAL A 258 5.22 3.21 -14.42
CA VAL A 258 5.23 3.23 -15.90
C VAL A 258 4.57 4.50 -16.42
N ASP A 259 3.47 4.94 -15.83
CA ASP A 259 2.83 6.23 -16.14
C ASP A 259 3.77 7.41 -15.87
N ALA A 260 4.66 7.29 -14.88
CA ALA A 260 5.72 8.27 -14.59
C ALA A 260 6.91 8.23 -15.58
N GLY A 261 7.00 7.21 -16.45
CA GLY A 261 8.02 7.12 -17.50
C GLY A 261 8.91 5.86 -17.47
N ALA A 262 8.70 4.90 -16.57
CA ALA A 262 9.44 3.63 -16.63
C ALA A 262 9.07 2.82 -17.87
N LEU A 263 9.94 1.88 -18.29
CA LEU A 263 9.77 1.12 -19.55
C LEU A 263 8.66 0.09 -19.45
N ALA A 264 8.62 -0.69 -18.37
CA ALA A 264 7.62 -1.75 -18.22
C ALA A 264 7.34 -2.06 -16.76
N SER A 265 6.15 -2.56 -16.46
CA SER A 265 5.81 -3.12 -15.15
C SER A 265 5.22 -4.52 -15.26
N TYR A 266 5.47 -5.31 -14.21
CA TYR A 266 4.75 -6.55 -13.97
C TYR A 266 4.45 -6.68 -12.49
N GLY A 267 3.18 -6.66 -12.13
CA GLY A 267 2.74 -6.71 -10.74
C GLY A 267 1.24 -6.65 -10.58
N PRO A 268 0.74 -6.76 -9.35
CA PRO A 268 -0.68 -6.54 -9.07
C PRO A 268 -1.05 -5.06 -9.21
N SER A 269 -2.34 -4.79 -9.41
CA SER A 269 -2.85 -3.43 -9.37
C SER A 269 -2.80 -2.90 -7.93
N ASN A 270 -1.83 -2.03 -7.63
CA ASN A 270 -1.75 -1.37 -6.33
C ASN A 270 -3.02 -0.55 -6.06
N TYR A 271 -3.48 0.23 -7.04
CA TYR A 271 -4.75 0.96 -6.92
C TYR A 271 -5.91 0.03 -6.51
N GLY A 272 -5.99 -1.16 -7.11
CA GLY A 272 -7.00 -2.17 -6.79
C GLY A 272 -6.89 -2.68 -5.35
N ILE A 273 -5.67 -2.94 -4.87
CA ILE A 273 -5.40 -3.38 -3.49
C ILE A 273 -5.82 -2.30 -2.48
N PHE A 274 -5.44 -1.05 -2.72
CA PHE A 274 -5.81 0.07 -1.86
C PHE A 274 -7.33 0.32 -1.85
N ARG A 275 -7.99 0.28 -3.02
CA ARG A 275 -9.46 0.36 -3.09
C ARG A 275 -10.13 -0.78 -2.34
N ARG A 276 -9.58 -1.99 -2.41
CA ARG A 276 -10.11 -3.18 -1.73
C ARG A 276 -10.06 -3.05 -0.20
N SER A 277 -9.16 -2.22 0.35
CA SER A 277 -9.13 -1.95 1.79
C SER A 277 -10.45 -1.39 2.34
N GLY A 278 -11.21 -0.64 1.54
CA GLY A 278 -12.54 -0.16 1.91
C GLY A 278 -13.52 -1.28 2.27
N TYR A 279 -13.45 -2.43 1.57
CA TYR A 279 -14.22 -3.62 1.93
C TYR A 279 -13.82 -4.19 3.29
N TYR A 280 -12.52 -4.25 3.58
CA TYR A 280 -12.00 -4.73 4.86
C TYR A 280 -12.44 -3.81 6.01
N ILE A 281 -12.35 -2.50 5.80
CA ILE A 281 -12.80 -1.49 6.76
C ILE A 281 -14.29 -1.66 7.03
N ASP A 282 -15.14 -1.78 5.99
CA ASP A 282 -16.59 -1.99 6.12
C ASP A 282 -16.91 -3.24 6.96
N LYS A 283 -16.27 -4.37 6.65
CA LYS A 283 -16.51 -5.63 7.36
C LYS A 283 -16.12 -5.56 8.83
N ILE A 284 -14.96 -4.95 9.13
CA ILE A 284 -14.49 -4.80 10.51
C ILE A 284 -15.38 -3.83 11.29
N LEU A 285 -15.79 -2.69 10.70
CA LEU A 285 -16.74 -1.76 11.34
C LEU A 285 -18.10 -2.42 11.62
N LYS A 286 -18.52 -3.39 10.80
CA LYS A 286 -19.72 -4.21 10.98
C LYS A 286 -19.52 -5.41 11.93
N GLY A 287 -18.39 -5.51 12.60
CA GLY A 287 -18.12 -6.51 13.65
C GLY A 287 -17.41 -7.78 13.19
N ALA A 288 -16.90 -7.84 11.96
CA ALA A 288 -16.02 -8.94 11.56
C ALA A 288 -14.74 -8.92 12.41
N LYS A 289 -14.29 -10.11 12.84
CA LYS A 289 -13.09 -10.24 13.66
C LYS A 289 -11.87 -10.47 12.77
N PRO A 290 -10.80 -9.65 12.87
CA PRO A 290 -9.58 -9.83 12.09
C PRO A 290 -9.03 -11.26 12.16
N SER A 291 -9.07 -11.88 13.35
CA SER A 291 -8.59 -13.26 13.58
C SER A 291 -9.25 -14.34 12.70
N LYS A 292 -10.43 -14.06 12.17
CA LYS A 292 -11.23 -14.99 11.33
C LYS A 292 -11.43 -14.46 9.91
N PHE A 293 -10.87 -13.28 9.60
CA PHE A 293 -11.06 -12.65 8.30
C PHE A 293 -9.79 -12.88 7.47
N PRO A 294 -9.85 -13.74 6.43
CA PRO A 294 -8.66 -14.15 5.69
C PRO A 294 -7.87 -12.99 5.10
N VAL A 295 -6.57 -13.16 5.00
CA VAL A 295 -5.70 -12.28 4.21
C VAL A 295 -5.97 -12.54 2.74
N GLU A 296 -6.26 -11.50 1.98
CA GLU A 296 -6.48 -11.58 0.54
C GLU A 296 -5.17 -11.35 -0.21
N GLN A 297 -4.96 -12.14 -1.25
CA GLN A 297 -3.84 -12.01 -2.18
C GLN A 297 -4.36 -11.56 -3.54
N PRO A 298 -3.56 -10.85 -4.37
CA PRO A 298 -3.96 -10.48 -5.72
C PRO A 298 -4.21 -11.74 -6.55
N ALA A 299 -5.33 -11.75 -7.27
CA ALA A 299 -5.65 -12.82 -8.22
C ALA A 299 -5.22 -12.50 -9.66
N LYS A 300 -4.92 -11.22 -9.94
CA LYS A 300 -4.53 -10.73 -11.27
C LYS A 300 -3.23 -9.94 -11.17
N PHE A 301 -2.35 -10.18 -12.13
CA PHE A 301 -1.13 -9.42 -12.37
C PHE A 301 -1.23 -8.77 -13.74
N GLU A 302 -0.71 -7.55 -13.87
CA GLU A 302 -0.78 -6.74 -15.07
C GLU A 302 0.63 -6.53 -15.64
N PHE A 303 0.77 -6.79 -16.93
CA PHE A 303 1.98 -6.48 -17.69
C PHE A 303 1.71 -5.24 -18.54
N ILE A 304 2.44 -4.16 -18.27
CA ILE A 304 2.28 -2.87 -18.96
C ILE A 304 3.60 -2.48 -19.58
N VAL A 305 3.54 -2.00 -20.83
CA VAL A 305 4.73 -1.56 -21.60
C VAL A 305 4.52 -0.12 -22.06
N ASN A 306 5.56 0.72 -21.90
CA ASN A 306 5.59 2.10 -22.37
C ASN A 306 6.43 2.22 -23.64
N LEU A 307 5.76 2.32 -24.79
CA LEU A 307 6.44 2.47 -26.08
C LEU A 307 7.07 3.84 -26.27
N LYS A 308 6.58 4.91 -25.60
CA LYS A 308 7.27 6.21 -25.63
C LYS A 308 8.65 6.09 -25.01
N THR A 309 8.75 5.42 -23.87
CA THR A 309 10.01 5.18 -23.19
C THR A 309 10.90 4.22 -23.98
N ALA A 310 10.34 3.14 -24.56
CA ALA A 310 11.10 2.24 -25.44
C ALA A 310 11.71 3.01 -26.61
N LYS A 311 10.93 3.83 -27.31
CA LYS A 311 11.39 4.67 -28.42
C LYS A 311 12.48 5.67 -27.98
N ALA A 312 12.33 6.32 -26.83
CA ALA A 312 13.32 7.26 -26.28
C ALA A 312 14.65 6.57 -25.93
N LEU A 313 14.60 5.29 -25.56
CA LEU A 313 15.77 4.45 -25.29
C LEU A 313 16.36 3.83 -26.56
N GLY A 314 15.68 3.94 -27.71
CA GLY A 314 16.09 3.31 -28.97
C GLY A 314 15.86 1.79 -28.98
N LEU A 315 14.88 1.32 -28.21
CA LEU A 315 14.52 -0.10 -28.09
C LEU A 315 13.33 -0.45 -28.97
N GLU A 316 13.37 -1.61 -29.58
CA GLU A 316 12.25 -2.23 -30.25
C GLU A 316 11.68 -3.35 -29.39
N VAL A 317 10.43 -3.19 -28.93
CA VAL A 317 9.78 -4.20 -28.11
C VAL A 317 9.23 -5.32 -29.01
N PRO A 318 9.60 -6.59 -28.78
CA PRO A 318 9.12 -7.70 -29.62
C PRO A 318 7.59 -7.76 -29.74
N PRO A 319 7.02 -7.97 -30.93
CA PRO A 319 5.57 -8.08 -31.12
C PRO A 319 4.93 -9.18 -30.28
N THR A 320 5.64 -10.29 -30.06
CA THR A 320 5.21 -11.38 -29.17
C THR A 320 5.08 -10.96 -27.71
N LEU A 321 5.86 -9.99 -27.28
CA LEU A 321 5.80 -9.43 -25.93
C LEU A 321 4.64 -8.44 -25.81
N LEU A 322 4.46 -7.57 -26.84
CA LEU A 322 3.33 -6.64 -26.90
C LEU A 322 1.98 -7.38 -26.90
N ALA A 323 1.89 -8.52 -27.58
CA ALA A 323 0.67 -9.35 -27.58
C ALA A 323 0.34 -9.96 -26.19
N ARG A 324 1.31 -10.01 -25.29
CA ARG A 324 1.14 -10.49 -23.90
C ARG A 324 0.88 -9.35 -22.91
N ALA A 325 1.06 -8.11 -23.32
CA ALA A 325 0.81 -6.97 -22.47
C ALA A 325 -0.69 -6.77 -22.24
N ASP A 326 -1.08 -6.52 -20.99
CA ASP A 326 -2.45 -6.11 -20.65
C ASP A 326 -2.73 -4.68 -21.12
N GLU A 327 -1.68 -3.85 -21.20
CA GLU A 327 -1.76 -2.49 -21.72
C GLU A 327 -0.44 -2.03 -22.35
N VAL A 328 -0.55 -1.23 -23.41
CA VAL A 328 0.57 -0.58 -24.10
C VAL A 328 0.32 0.92 -24.11
N ILE A 329 1.26 1.69 -23.53
CA ILE A 329 1.22 3.17 -23.51
C ILE A 329 1.95 3.68 -24.76
N GLU A 330 1.22 4.38 -25.63
CA GLU A 330 1.70 4.96 -26.90
C GLU A 330 1.92 6.48 -26.80
#